data_a97b693f9565167a8c5333ce93503e54
#
_entry.id   a97b693f9565167a8c5333ce93503e54
#
_cell.length_a   1.000
_cell.length_b   1.000
_cell.length_c   1.000
_cell.angle_alpha   90.00
_cell.angle_beta   90.00
_cell.angle_gamma   90.00
#
_symmetry.space_group_name_H-M   'P 1'
#
loop_
_entity.id
_entity.type
_entity.pdbx_description
1 polymer ?
#
loop_
_entity_poly.entity_id
_entity_poly.type
_entity_poly.pdbx_seq_one_letter_code
_entity_poly.pdbx_strand_id
1 'polypeptide(L)'
;MLRLTLCLVGATLGLCGLFATALPARAQLQLQAKGRSEGAFVFYVGGPTAPWEAKAKIFEQRYPGIKVSITGGFSNVLDKKIDQQLKDDKLEVDVAIFQTLQDFVRWKAEDHLLNYKPQGFDAIDPSFKDPDGAFYGTMVIAMPYMVNTEHVSSADVPDSALDFLKPQFRGKAVTPYPADDDATLWLFHHVVQKYGWDWMDKYMLNKPNFIQGHLGQQRSVASGENTVAIDSIFNITEPMKREGKPVASHFSTVDATPIWPLTGAIFKKAPHPNAARLFMRWLLEPEQQATTGTWSVRGDVPPPAGYKAIFSYKVVNDYRDFLTNETQLIELRKRFEHYTGPIANAGGVR
;
A
#
# COMPACT_ATOMS: atom_id res chain seq x y z
N MET A 1 73.84 8.71 37.74
CA MET A 1 72.75 8.00 38.42
C MET A 1 71.46 8.46 37.86
N LEU A 2 70.93 7.70 36.91
CA LEU A 2 69.66 8.04 36.18
C LEU A 2 68.58 7.03 36.62
N ARG A 3 67.59 7.49 37.30
CA ARG A 3 66.42 6.63 37.72
C ARG A 3 65.40 6.62 36.59
N LEU A 4 65.17 5.47 35.99
CA LEU A 4 64.01 5.21 35.05
C LEU A 4 62.77 4.96 35.92
N THR A 5 61.73 5.77 35.68
CA THR A 5 60.41 5.57 36.24
C THR A 5 59.55 4.92 35.14
N LEU A 6 59.14 3.67 35.39
CA LEU A 6 58.26 2.91 34.51
C LEU A 6 56.81 3.31 34.81
N CYS A 7 56.10 3.95 33.84
CA CYS A 7 54.68 4.17 33.91
C CYS A 7 53.96 2.93 33.32
N LEU A 8 53.25 2.15 34.16
CA LEU A 8 52.25 1.19 33.73
C LEU A 8 50.98 1.95 33.34
N VAL A 9 50.67 1.95 32.05
CA VAL A 9 49.35 2.35 31.57
C VAL A 9 48.49 1.09 31.45
N GLY A 10 47.54 0.96 32.38
CA GLY A 10 46.58 -0.16 32.38
C GLY A 10 45.59 -0.04 31.24
N ALA A 11 45.54 -1.09 30.43
CA ALA A 11 44.51 -1.24 29.37
C ALA A 11 43.19 -1.72 29.98
N THR A 12 42.23 -0.79 30.17
CA THR A 12 40.83 -1.10 30.48
C THR A 12 39.94 -0.52 29.38
N LEU A 13 40.01 -1.09 28.17
CA LEU A 13 39.11 -0.83 27.07
C LEU A 13 38.76 -2.18 26.44
N GLY A 14 37.53 -2.69 26.67
CA GLY A 14 37.10 -3.86 25.93
C GLY A 14 35.89 -4.63 26.41
N LEU A 15 35.04 -4.12 27.32
CA LEU A 15 33.83 -4.87 27.73
C LEU A 15 32.48 -4.17 27.51
N CYS A 16 32.41 -2.88 27.14
CA CYS A 16 31.13 -2.19 26.94
C CYS A 16 30.48 -2.41 25.59
N GLY A 17 31.22 -2.86 24.56
CA GLY A 17 30.67 -3.01 23.19
C GLY A 17 29.86 -4.28 22.95
N LEU A 18 30.05 -5.34 23.72
CA LEU A 18 29.39 -6.64 23.54
C LEU A 18 27.99 -6.72 24.17
N PHE A 19 27.66 -5.87 25.15
CA PHE A 19 26.36 -5.88 25.82
C PHE A 19 25.28 -5.15 25.05
N ALA A 20 25.61 -4.13 24.26
CA ALA A 20 24.63 -3.34 23.52
C ALA A 20 23.99 -4.11 22.35
N THR A 21 24.66 -5.10 21.76
CA THR A 21 24.15 -5.92 20.65
C THR A 21 23.43 -7.19 21.11
N ALA A 22 23.64 -7.63 22.33
CA ALA A 22 23.07 -8.87 22.87
C ALA A 22 21.60 -8.74 23.31
N LEU A 23 21.16 -7.57 23.78
CA LEU A 23 19.79 -7.31 24.22
C LEU A 23 18.75 -7.39 23.09
N PRO A 24 18.95 -6.74 21.93
CA PRO A 24 18.00 -6.85 20.83
C PRO A 24 17.96 -8.26 20.22
N ALA A 25 19.09 -8.97 20.14
CA ALA A 25 19.14 -10.35 19.66
C ALA A 25 18.37 -11.31 20.58
N ARG A 26 18.50 -11.16 21.90
CA ARG A 26 17.76 -11.98 22.88
C ARG A 26 16.24 -11.73 22.80
N ALA A 27 15.82 -10.48 22.69
CA ALA A 27 14.41 -10.13 22.53
C ALA A 27 13.81 -10.74 21.25
N GLN A 28 14.59 -10.75 20.17
CA GLN A 28 14.18 -11.38 18.91
C GLN A 28 14.00 -12.90 19.04
N LEU A 29 14.96 -13.58 19.67
CA LEU A 29 14.87 -15.03 19.92
C LEU A 29 13.66 -15.38 20.80
N GLN A 30 13.38 -14.58 21.81
CA GLN A 30 12.20 -14.75 22.65
C GLN A 30 10.90 -14.56 21.86
N LEU A 31 10.84 -13.54 20.99
CA LEU A 31 9.67 -13.31 20.13
C LEU A 31 9.45 -14.48 19.17
N GLN A 32 10.54 -15.02 18.57
CA GLN A 32 10.47 -16.20 17.71
C GLN A 32 9.95 -17.44 18.47
N ALA A 33 10.46 -17.68 19.68
CA ALA A 33 10.02 -18.81 20.50
C ALA A 33 8.52 -18.70 20.86
N LYS A 34 8.06 -17.50 21.25
CA LYS A 34 6.65 -17.24 21.56
C LYS A 34 5.77 -17.40 20.33
N GLY A 35 6.14 -16.83 19.18
CA GLY A 35 5.36 -16.98 17.93
C GLY A 35 5.30 -18.44 17.48
N ARG A 36 6.39 -19.20 17.62
CA ARG A 36 6.39 -20.64 17.35
C ARG A 36 5.46 -21.41 18.30
N SER A 37 5.38 -21.03 19.56
CA SER A 37 4.46 -21.69 20.51
C SER A 37 2.98 -21.38 20.23
N GLU A 38 2.68 -20.24 19.58
CA GLU A 38 1.33 -19.92 19.07
C GLU A 38 0.96 -20.80 17.87
N GLY A 39 1.93 -21.17 17.04
CA GLY A 39 1.79 -22.15 15.96
C GLY A 39 0.99 -21.71 14.74
N ALA A 40 0.31 -20.58 14.82
CA ALA A 40 -0.54 -20.05 13.77
C ALA A 40 -0.42 -18.53 13.65
N PHE A 41 -0.88 -18.02 12.48
CA PHE A 41 -1.01 -16.60 12.20
C PHE A 41 -2.09 -16.41 11.14
N VAL A 42 -3.03 -15.53 11.39
CA VAL A 42 -4.15 -15.26 10.48
C VAL A 42 -4.10 -13.79 10.07
N PHE A 43 -4.09 -13.53 8.76
CA PHE A 43 -4.22 -12.17 8.30
C PHE A 43 -5.23 -11.99 7.16
N TYR A 44 -5.90 -10.84 7.17
CA TYR A 44 -6.81 -10.43 6.13
C TYR A 44 -6.15 -9.38 5.25
N VAL A 45 -6.31 -9.51 3.93
CA VAL A 45 -5.68 -8.61 2.96
C VAL A 45 -6.69 -8.09 1.95
N GLY A 46 -6.60 -6.79 1.66
CA GLY A 46 -7.34 -6.17 0.58
C GLY A 46 -6.82 -6.64 -0.78
N GLY A 47 -7.71 -7.22 -1.60
CA GLY A 47 -7.37 -7.74 -2.93
C GLY A 47 -7.04 -9.23 -2.96
N PRO A 48 -6.36 -9.71 -4.02
CA PRO A 48 -6.07 -11.13 -4.23
C PRO A 48 -5.00 -11.65 -3.26
N THR A 49 -5.12 -12.94 -2.87
CA THR A 49 -4.20 -13.60 -1.93
C THR A 49 -2.88 -14.02 -2.57
N ALA A 50 -2.84 -14.30 -3.87
CA ALA A 50 -1.71 -14.95 -4.54
C ALA A 50 -0.33 -14.29 -4.27
N PRO A 51 -0.15 -12.95 -4.32
CA PRO A 51 1.12 -12.32 -3.98
C PRO A 51 1.53 -12.55 -2.51
N TRP A 52 0.54 -12.64 -1.62
CA TRP A 52 0.74 -12.84 -0.19
C TRP A 52 1.01 -14.30 0.17
N GLU A 53 0.47 -15.25 -0.58
CA GLU A 53 0.76 -16.69 -0.43
C GLU A 53 2.24 -16.98 -0.68
N ALA A 54 2.84 -16.34 -1.68
CA ALA A 54 4.28 -16.46 -1.92
C ALA A 54 5.10 -15.91 -0.73
N LYS A 55 4.71 -14.75 -0.19
CA LYS A 55 5.34 -14.17 1.01
C LYS A 55 5.12 -15.04 2.24
N ALA A 56 3.94 -15.60 2.42
CA ALA A 56 3.62 -16.49 3.53
C ALA A 56 4.51 -17.73 3.54
N LYS A 57 4.76 -18.35 2.38
CA LYS A 57 5.69 -19.49 2.25
C LYS A 57 7.10 -19.13 2.67
N ILE A 58 7.61 -17.95 2.28
CA ILE A 58 8.93 -17.46 2.71
C ILE A 58 8.96 -17.24 4.23
N PHE A 59 7.90 -16.66 4.78
CA PHE A 59 7.78 -16.45 6.23
C PHE A 59 7.75 -17.78 7.01
N GLU A 60 6.96 -18.77 6.57
CA GLU A 60 6.90 -20.10 7.17
C GLU A 60 8.25 -20.83 7.13
N GLN A 61 9.00 -20.69 6.03
CA GLN A 61 10.36 -21.24 5.90
C GLN A 61 11.32 -20.55 6.86
N ARG A 62 11.21 -19.24 7.04
CA ARG A 62 12.03 -18.44 7.95
C ARG A 62 11.72 -18.74 9.43
N TYR A 63 10.44 -19.01 9.73
CA TYR A 63 9.94 -19.24 11.09
C TYR A 63 9.17 -20.58 11.18
N PRO A 64 9.89 -21.72 11.08
CA PRO A 64 9.25 -23.03 11.08
C PRO A 64 8.47 -23.26 12.38
N GLY A 65 7.27 -23.83 12.24
CA GLY A 65 6.31 -24.05 13.33
C GLY A 65 5.18 -22.99 13.37
N ILE A 66 5.23 -21.93 12.54
CA ILE A 66 4.12 -20.99 12.39
C ILE A 66 3.44 -21.28 11.05
N LYS A 67 2.12 -21.52 11.05
CA LYS A 67 1.30 -21.66 9.86
C LYS A 67 0.54 -20.39 9.55
N VAL A 68 0.57 -19.96 8.30
CA VAL A 68 -0.06 -18.72 7.87
C VAL A 68 -1.38 -19.01 7.16
N SER A 69 -2.46 -18.40 7.64
CA SER A 69 -3.77 -18.40 6.99
C SER A 69 -4.09 -17.02 6.44
N ILE A 70 -4.53 -16.95 5.18
CA ILE A 70 -4.79 -15.68 4.47
C ILE A 70 -6.24 -15.65 4.03
N THR A 71 -6.93 -14.54 4.29
CA THR A 71 -8.23 -14.24 3.69
C THR A 71 -8.10 -12.97 2.85
N GLY A 72 -8.36 -13.08 1.55
CA GLY A 72 -8.39 -11.95 0.62
C GLY A 72 -9.81 -11.55 0.25
N GLY A 73 -9.98 -10.29 -0.14
CA GLY A 73 -11.27 -9.76 -0.57
C GLY A 73 -11.25 -8.24 -0.70
N PHE A 74 -12.40 -7.65 -0.97
CA PHE A 74 -12.52 -6.20 -0.91
C PHE A 74 -12.34 -5.72 0.53
N SER A 75 -11.51 -4.69 0.74
CA SER A 75 -11.22 -4.14 2.07
C SER A 75 -12.51 -3.70 2.78
N ASN A 76 -13.44 -3.03 2.07
CA ASN A 76 -14.74 -2.58 2.57
C ASN A 76 -15.76 -3.72 2.88
N VAL A 77 -15.40 -4.96 2.64
CA VAL A 77 -16.16 -6.16 3.06
C VAL A 77 -15.47 -6.83 4.25
N LEU A 78 -14.13 -6.90 4.20
CA LEU A 78 -13.34 -7.51 5.26
C LEU A 78 -13.30 -6.66 6.54
N ASP A 79 -13.35 -5.32 6.41
CA ASP A 79 -13.47 -4.40 7.54
C ASP A 79 -14.75 -4.68 8.35
N LYS A 80 -15.90 -4.80 7.68
CA LYS A 80 -17.19 -5.13 8.32
C LYS A 80 -17.18 -6.49 9.01
N LYS A 81 -16.48 -7.48 8.41
CA LYS A 81 -16.30 -8.80 9.03
C LYS A 81 -15.48 -8.66 10.32
N ILE A 82 -14.42 -7.87 10.30
CA ILE A 82 -13.58 -7.61 11.48
C ILE A 82 -14.40 -6.85 12.54
N ASP A 83 -15.15 -5.82 12.17
CA ASP A 83 -16.00 -5.05 13.08
C ASP A 83 -17.03 -5.96 13.78
N GLN A 84 -17.63 -6.91 13.04
CA GLN A 84 -18.53 -7.87 13.65
C GLN A 84 -17.81 -8.80 14.64
N GLN A 85 -16.60 -9.28 14.29
CA GLN A 85 -15.80 -10.12 15.19
C GLN A 85 -15.39 -9.37 16.46
N LEU A 86 -15.03 -8.08 16.34
CA LEU A 86 -14.70 -7.21 17.47
C LEU A 86 -15.92 -6.98 18.37
N LYS A 87 -17.07 -6.72 17.78
CA LYS A 87 -18.35 -6.55 18.50
C LYS A 87 -18.76 -7.80 19.27
N ASP A 88 -18.56 -8.96 18.68
CA ASP A 88 -18.93 -10.25 19.27
C ASP A 88 -17.87 -10.80 20.26
N ASP A 89 -16.75 -10.05 20.45
CA ASP A 89 -15.58 -10.46 21.23
C ASP A 89 -15.01 -11.84 20.78
N LYS A 90 -15.04 -12.08 19.46
CA LYS A 90 -14.60 -13.32 18.80
C LYS A 90 -13.68 -13.02 17.62
N LEU A 91 -12.62 -12.27 17.89
CA LEU A 91 -11.65 -11.93 16.86
C LEU A 91 -10.88 -13.16 16.40
N GLU A 92 -10.90 -13.43 15.09
CA GLU A 92 -10.18 -14.54 14.44
C GLU A 92 -8.92 -14.08 13.72
N VAL A 93 -8.81 -12.78 13.40
CA VAL A 93 -7.72 -12.20 12.62
C VAL A 93 -6.68 -11.58 13.54
N ASP A 94 -5.40 -11.80 13.21
CA ASP A 94 -4.28 -11.21 13.93
C ASP A 94 -3.88 -9.86 13.34
N VAL A 95 -3.86 -9.77 11.99
CA VAL A 95 -3.41 -8.59 11.23
C VAL A 95 -4.38 -8.30 10.09
N ALA A 96 -4.71 -7.03 9.90
CA ALA A 96 -5.31 -6.54 8.66
C ALA A 96 -4.27 -5.77 7.85
N ILE A 97 -4.27 -5.95 6.51
CA ILE A 97 -3.46 -5.19 5.56
C ILE A 97 -4.38 -4.68 4.45
N PHE A 98 -4.81 -3.41 4.54
CA PHE A 98 -5.82 -2.82 3.69
C PHE A 98 -5.39 -1.49 3.09
N GLN A 99 -6.09 -1.07 2.03
CA GLN A 99 -6.02 0.27 1.47
C GLN A 99 -6.97 1.26 2.16
N THR A 100 -8.00 0.77 2.86
CA THR A 100 -9.00 1.56 3.58
C THR A 100 -8.40 2.13 4.88
N LEU A 101 -7.56 3.15 4.74
CA LEU A 101 -6.78 3.74 5.84
C LEU A 101 -7.66 4.31 6.96
N GLN A 102 -8.88 4.76 6.64
CA GLN A 102 -9.87 5.23 7.60
C GLN A 102 -10.23 4.18 8.66
N ASP A 103 -10.23 2.89 8.31
CA ASP A 103 -10.53 1.83 9.27
C ASP A 103 -9.47 1.74 10.36
N PHE A 104 -8.19 1.88 10.00
CA PHE A 104 -7.10 1.86 10.99
C PHE A 104 -7.16 3.07 11.91
N VAL A 105 -7.55 4.24 11.41
CA VAL A 105 -7.74 5.45 12.22
C VAL A 105 -8.89 5.22 13.22
N ARG A 106 -10.01 4.65 12.75
CA ARG A 106 -11.16 4.32 13.59
C ARG A 106 -10.82 3.23 14.62
N TRP A 107 -10.25 2.10 14.21
CA TRP A 107 -9.85 1.02 15.13
C TRP A 107 -8.82 1.48 16.16
N LYS A 108 -7.93 2.42 15.81
CA LYS A 108 -7.02 3.04 16.79
C LYS A 108 -7.81 3.87 17.81
N ALA A 109 -8.74 4.71 17.35
CA ALA A 109 -9.56 5.54 18.22
C ALA A 109 -10.43 4.72 19.17
N GLU A 110 -10.88 3.54 18.76
CA GLU A 110 -11.66 2.56 19.51
C GLU A 110 -10.79 1.63 20.39
N ASP A 111 -9.47 1.84 20.45
CA ASP A 111 -8.49 1.03 21.22
C ASP A 111 -8.43 -0.45 20.79
N HIS A 112 -8.71 -0.74 19.53
CA HIS A 112 -8.65 -2.11 18.98
C HIS A 112 -7.26 -2.51 18.46
N LEU A 113 -6.35 -1.56 18.24
CA LEU A 113 -5.04 -1.82 17.67
C LEU A 113 -3.93 -1.91 18.72
N LEU A 114 -2.95 -2.75 18.45
CA LEU A 114 -1.76 -2.91 19.26
C LEU A 114 -0.68 -1.90 18.84
N ASN A 115 -0.26 -1.02 19.73
CA ASN A 115 0.90 -0.17 19.47
C ASN A 115 2.17 -1.04 19.42
N TYR A 116 2.77 -1.15 18.23
CA TYR A 116 3.95 -1.94 18.01
C TYR A 116 4.92 -1.25 17.06
N LYS A 117 6.11 -0.91 17.56
CA LYS A 117 7.20 -0.33 16.78
C LYS A 117 8.29 -1.39 16.58
N PRO A 118 8.26 -2.17 15.49
CA PRO A 118 9.29 -3.16 15.22
C PRO A 118 10.63 -2.53 14.86
N GLN A 119 11.69 -3.34 14.83
CA GLN A 119 12.96 -2.91 14.25
C GLN A 119 12.74 -2.42 12.81
N GLY A 120 13.28 -1.25 12.48
CA GLY A 120 13.08 -0.60 11.18
C GLY A 120 11.89 0.36 11.12
N PHE A 121 11.08 0.46 12.18
CA PHE A 121 9.96 1.40 12.24
C PHE A 121 10.38 2.86 12.05
N ASP A 122 11.54 3.25 12.60
CA ASP A 122 12.03 4.64 12.48
C ASP A 122 12.43 5.00 11.05
N ALA A 123 12.81 4.02 10.23
CA ALA A 123 13.14 4.22 8.83
C ALA A 123 11.91 4.39 7.92
N ILE A 124 10.69 4.11 8.42
CA ILE A 124 9.45 4.38 7.69
C ILE A 124 9.25 5.90 7.61
N ASP A 125 8.91 6.40 6.41
CA ASP A 125 8.56 7.79 6.22
C ASP A 125 7.41 8.20 7.16
N PRO A 126 7.49 9.38 7.82
CA PRO A 126 6.44 9.82 8.75
C PRO A 126 5.03 9.85 8.16
N SER A 127 4.88 10.11 6.86
CA SER A 127 3.58 10.12 6.18
C SER A 127 2.96 8.74 6.00
N PHE A 128 3.75 7.66 6.19
CA PHE A 128 3.31 6.28 6.00
C PHE A 128 3.13 5.50 7.30
N LYS A 129 3.12 6.16 8.46
CA LYS A 129 2.95 5.51 9.76
C LYS A 129 2.16 6.33 10.75
N ASP A 130 1.52 5.65 11.66
CA ASP A 130 1.05 6.25 12.90
C ASP A 130 2.22 6.43 13.87
N PRO A 131 2.41 7.62 14.49
CA PRO A 131 3.56 7.88 15.35
C PRO A 131 3.63 6.98 16.59
N ASP A 132 2.49 6.46 17.06
CA ASP A 132 2.42 5.54 18.21
C ASP A 132 2.69 4.08 17.81
N GLY A 133 2.69 3.78 16.50
CA GLY A 133 2.90 2.43 15.97
C GLY A 133 1.65 1.57 15.98
N ALA A 134 0.45 2.16 16.07
CA ALA A 134 -0.79 1.41 15.98
C ALA A 134 -1.00 0.80 14.58
N PHE A 135 -0.54 1.51 13.55
CA PHE A 135 -0.55 1.03 12.15
C PHE A 135 0.59 1.67 11.35
N TYR A 136 1.00 1.01 10.27
CA TYR A 136 2.01 1.54 9.36
C TYR A 136 1.95 0.86 8.00
N GLY A 137 2.52 1.53 7.00
CA GLY A 137 2.59 1.02 5.64
C GLY A 137 3.48 -0.22 5.52
N THR A 138 3.09 -1.13 4.66
CA THR A 138 3.85 -2.32 4.27
C THR A 138 4.51 -2.17 2.90
N MET A 139 3.98 -1.30 2.06
CA MET A 139 4.51 -0.86 0.77
C MET A 139 3.85 0.46 0.37
N VAL A 140 4.46 1.20 -0.54
CA VAL A 140 3.84 2.39 -1.14
C VAL A 140 3.03 1.97 -2.35
N ILE A 141 1.77 2.38 -2.41
CA ILE A 141 0.97 2.31 -3.62
C ILE A 141 1.12 3.64 -4.35
N ALA A 142 1.38 3.58 -5.65
CA ALA A 142 1.42 4.75 -6.52
C ALA A 142 0.43 4.56 -7.68
N MET A 143 -0.25 5.64 -8.04
CA MET A 143 -1.29 5.65 -9.06
C MET A 143 -0.94 6.57 -10.24
N PRO A 144 0.09 6.20 -11.05
CA PRO A 144 0.46 6.93 -12.26
C PRO A 144 -0.56 6.70 -13.38
N TYR A 145 -0.48 7.49 -14.46
CA TYR A 145 -1.17 7.18 -15.69
C TYR A 145 -0.62 5.89 -16.32
N MET A 146 -1.45 5.21 -17.11
CA MET A 146 -1.04 4.02 -17.85
C MET A 146 -1.40 4.16 -19.31
N VAL A 147 -0.51 3.71 -20.18
CA VAL A 147 -0.72 3.68 -21.61
C VAL A 147 -0.40 2.30 -22.20
N ASN A 148 -1.10 1.95 -23.27
CA ASN A 148 -0.69 0.84 -24.13
C ASN A 148 0.33 1.37 -25.17
N THR A 149 1.54 0.85 -25.15
CA THR A 149 2.68 1.36 -25.95
C THR A 149 2.62 0.97 -27.43
N GLU A 150 1.74 0.04 -27.83
CA GLU A 150 1.48 -0.26 -29.24
C GLU A 150 0.47 0.71 -29.85
N HIS A 151 -0.40 1.31 -29.04
CA HIS A 151 -1.48 2.18 -29.50
C HIS A 151 -1.26 3.67 -29.21
N VAL A 152 -0.36 3.99 -28.29
CA VAL A 152 -0.05 5.37 -27.89
C VAL A 152 1.43 5.63 -28.12
N SER A 153 1.75 6.53 -29.07
CA SER A 153 3.12 6.92 -29.35
C SER A 153 3.72 7.69 -28.16
N SER A 154 5.05 7.73 -28.05
CA SER A 154 5.72 8.46 -26.96
C SER A 154 5.38 9.95 -26.93
N ALA A 155 5.05 10.56 -28.09
CA ALA A 155 4.66 11.95 -28.21
C ALA A 155 3.20 12.20 -27.76
N ASP A 156 2.38 11.16 -27.70
CA ASP A 156 0.95 11.23 -27.36
C ASP A 156 0.65 10.77 -25.93
N VAL A 157 1.65 10.35 -25.17
CA VAL A 157 1.46 9.94 -23.76
C VAL A 157 0.83 11.10 -22.98
N PRO A 158 -0.33 10.89 -22.31
CA PRO A 158 -0.93 11.93 -21.48
C PRO A 158 0.02 12.36 -20.35
N ASP A 159 0.24 13.68 -20.21
CA ASP A 159 1.01 14.24 -19.09
C ASP A 159 0.13 15.08 -18.14
N SER A 160 -1.16 15.25 -18.50
CA SER A 160 -2.14 15.90 -17.63
C SER A 160 -3.52 15.28 -17.79
N ALA A 161 -4.41 15.49 -16.81
CA ALA A 161 -5.81 15.11 -16.93
C ALA A 161 -6.51 15.77 -18.14
N LEU A 162 -6.03 16.95 -18.59
CA LEU A 162 -6.54 17.61 -19.80
C LEU A 162 -6.26 16.80 -21.08
N ASP A 163 -5.16 16.04 -21.10
CA ASP A 163 -4.81 15.24 -22.29
C ASP A 163 -5.82 14.11 -22.55
N PHE A 164 -6.45 13.58 -21.50
CA PHE A 164 -7.50 12.58 -21.63
C PHE A 164 -8.78 13.11 -22.31
N LEU A 165 -8.89 14.43 -22.47
CA LEU A 165 -9.98 15.07 -23.20
C LEU A 165 -9.72 15.13 -24.72
N LYS A 166 -8.51 14.79 -25.18
CA LYS A 166 -8.15 14.83 -26.60
C LYS A 166 -8.97 13.81 -27.39
N PRO A 167 -9.40 14.15 -28.63
CA PRO A 167 -10.25 13.28 -29.46
C PRO A 167 -9.69 11.88 -29.72
N GLN A 168 -8.37 11.72 -29.74
CA GLN A 168 -7.70 10.43 -29.95
C GLN A 168 -7.98 9.41 -28.85
N PHE A 169 -8.35 9.83 -27.63
CA PHE A 169 -8.72 8.98 -26.51
C PHE A 169 -10.22 8.77 -26.35
N ARG A 170 -11.03 9.28 -27.29
CA ARG A 170 -12.49 9.11 -27.25
C ARG A 170 -12.89 7.64 -27.31
N GLY A 171 -13.58 7.16 -26.26
CA GLY A 171 -13.97 5.76 -26.08
C GLY A 171 -12.78 4.80 -25.85
N LYS A 172 -11.59 5.34 -25.51
CA LYS A 172 -10.35 4.57 -25.30
C LYS A 172 -9.74 4.73 -23.92
N ALA A 173 -10.25 5.65 -23.11
CA ALA A 173 -9.88 5.79 -21.72
C ALA A 173 -10.71 4.82 -20.85
N VAL A 174 -10.10 4.21 -19.85
CA VAL A 174 -10.76 3.34 -18.88
C VAL A 174 -10.37 3.72 -17.45
N THR A 175 -11.31 3.64 -16.51
CA THR A 175 -11.12 3.94 -15.10
C THR A 175 -12.12 3.16 -14.25
N PRO A 176 -11.83 2.83 -12.98
CA PRO A 176 -12.84 2.36 -12.03
C PRO A 176 -13.91 3.42 -11.80
N TYR A 177 -15.05 2.99 -11.27
CA TYR A 177 -16.10 3.93 -10.85
C TYR A 177 -15.62 4.75 -9.64
N PRO A 178 -15.55 6.09 -9.72
CA PRO A 178 -15.12 6.91 -8.60
C PRO A 178 -15.99 6.76 -7.34
N ALA A 179 -17.28 6.42 -7.53
CA ALA A 179 -18.19 6.19 -6.40
C ALA A 179 -17.97 4.85 -5.67
N ASP A 180 -17.26 3.90 -6.30
CA ASP A 180 -17.00 2.54 -5.77
C ASP A 180 -15.57 2.37 -5.25
N ASP A 181 -14.61 3.10 -5.80
CA ASP A 181 -13.19 2.98 -5.46
C ASP A 181 -12.68 4.27 -4.82
N ASP A 182 -12.25 4.19 -3.56
CA ASP A 182 -11.81 5.33 -2.77
C ASP A 182 -10.56 6.03 -3.35
N ALA A 183 -9.64 5.27 -3.95
CA ALA A 183 -8.43 5.83 -4.53
C ALA A 183 -8.76 6.56 -5.85
N THR A 184 -9.63 6.00 -6.68
CA THR A 184 -10.14 6.68 -7.87
C THR A 184 -10.96 7.93 -7.50
N LEU A 185 -11.79 7.85 -6.45
CA LEU A 185 -12.53 9.00 -5.94
C LEU A 185 -11.60 10.14 -5.53
N TRP A 186 -10.53 9.80 -4.82
CA TRP A 186 -9.51 10.74 -4.37
C TRP A 186 -8.76 11.39 -5.56
N LEU A 187 -8.33 10.60 -6.55
CA LEU A 187 -7.72 11.16 -7.78
C LEU A 187 -8.68 12.12 -8.48
N PHE A 188 -9.93 11.69 -8.71
CA PHE A 188 -10.92 12.53 -9.41
C PHE A 188 -11.26 13.78 -8.61
N HIS A 189 -11.26 13.70 -7.28
CA HIS A 189 -11.37 14.89 -6.43
C HIS A 189 -10.26 15.90 -6.73
N HIS A 190 -8.99 15.48 -6.76
CA HIS A 190 -7.85 16.36 -7.11
C HIS A 190 -7.98 16.92 -8.54
N VAL A 191 -8.43 16.12 -9.48
CA VAL A 191 -8.64 16.57 -10.87
C VAL A 191 -9.70 17.65 -10.94
N VAL A 192 -10.88 17.48 -10.31
CA VAL A 192 -11.94 18.49 -10.35
C VAL A 192 -11.64 19.70 -9.49
N GLN A 193 -10.83 19.56 -8.43
CA GLN A 193 -10.32 20.71 -7.69
C GLN A 193 -9.39 21.58 -8.54
N LYS A 194 -8.54 20.97 -9.35
CA LYS A 194 -7.57 21.68 -10.19
C LYS A 194 -8.20 22.26 -11.46
N TYR A 195 -9.08 21.50 -12.13
CA TYR A 195 -9.59 21.82 -13.46
C TYR A 195 -11.08 22.21 -13.49
N GLY A 196 -11.77 22.13 -12.36
CA GLY A 196 -13.20 22.37 -12.25
C GLY A 196 -14.05 21.19 -12.73
N TRP A 197 -15.34 21.25 -12.44
CA TRP A 197 -16.29 20.21 -12.87
C TRP A 197 -16.54 20.19 -14.38
N ASP A 198 -16.27 21.29 -15.08
CA ASP A 198 -16.29 21.35 -16.55
C ASP A 198 -15.33 20.31 -17.17
N TRP A 199 -14.26 19.94 -16.45
CA TRP A 199 -13.40 18.87 -16.88
C TRP A 199 -14.16 17.54 -16.91
N MET A 200 -14.93 17.25 -15.88
CA MET A 200 -15.72 16.01 -15.82
C MET A 200 -16.79 15.96 -16.92
N ASP A 201 -17.48 17.09 -17.20
CA ASP A 201 -18.42 17.19 -18.29
C ASP A 201 -17.76 16.83 -19.64
N LYS A 202 -16.57 17.39 -19.91
CA LYS A 202 -15.79 17.11 -21.14
C LYS A 202 -15.28 15.68 -21.17
N TYR A 203 -14.86 15.14 -20.00
CA TYR A 203 -14.39 13.76 -19.91
C TYR A 203 -15.51 12.78 -20.26
N MET A 204 -16.74 13.01 -19.80
CA MET A 204 -17.90 12.20 -20.15
C MET A 204 -18.26 12.32 -21.65
N LEU A 205 -18.09 13.51 -22.25
CA LEU A 205 -18.24 13.66 -23.71
C LEU A 205 -17.22 12.84 -24.50
N ASN A 206 -16.05 12.57 -23.91
CA ASN A 206 -15.03 11.71 -24.49
C ASN A 206 -15.33 10.20 -24.32
N LYS A 207 -16.46 9.86 -23.70
CA LYS A 207 -16.98 8.48 -23.54
C LYS A 207 -15.97 7.52 -22.90
N PRO A 208 -15.46 7.82 -21.68
CA PRO A 208 -14.61 6.88 -20.98
C PRO A 208 -15.37 5.60 -20.63
N ASN A 209 -14.66 4.49 -20.52
CA ASN A 209 -15.19 3.23 -20.05
C ASN A 209 -15.03 3.13 -18.53
N PHE A 210 -16.11 2.81 -17.80
CA PHE A 210 -16.08 2.56 -16.37
C PHE A 210 -16.20 1.07 -16.10
N ILE A 211 -15.32 0.55 -15.26
CA ILE A 211 -15.32 -0.85 -14.86
C ILE A 211 -15.10 -0.98 -13.34
N GLN A 212 -15.35 -2.15 -12.76
CA GLN A 212 -15.10 -2.38 -11.36
C GLN A 212 -13.66 -2.86 -11.13
N GLY A 213 -12.92 -2.10 -10.32
CA GLY A 213 -11.57 -2.43 -9.84
C GLY A 213 -10.45 -2.28 -10.85
N HIS A 214 -9.25 -2.02 -10.32
CA HIS A 214 -8.06 -1.69 -11.10
C HIS A 214 -7.47 -2.86 -11.91
N LEU A 215 -7.60 -4.11 -11.44
CA LEU A 215 -7.02 -5.25 -12.15
C LEU A 215 -7.68 -5.46 -13.53
N GLY A 216 -9.02 -5.34 -13.61
CA GLY A 216 -9.76 -5.40 -14.87
C GLY A 216 -9.40 -4.24 -15.79
N GLN A 217 -9.33 -3.03 -15.25
CA GLN A 217 -8.91 -1.82 -15.96
C GLN A 217 -7.54 -2.00 -16.63
N GLN A 218 -6.53 -2.43 -15.86
CA GLN A 218 -5.18 -2.56 -16.37
C GLN A 218 -5.03 -3.71 -17.38
N ARG A 219 -5.79 -4.80 -17.22
CA ARG A 219 -5.89 -5.87 -18.23
C ARG A 219 -6.52 -5.37 -19.53
N SER A 220 -7.53 -4.53 -19.45
CA SER A 220 -8.15 -3.92 -20.63
C SER A 220 -7.19 -3.02 -21.40
N VAL A 221 -6.33 -2.24 -20.69
CA VAL A 221 -5.25 -1.48 -21.34
C VAL A 221 -4.18 -2.42 -21.92
N ALA A 222 -3.80 -3.46 -21.19
CA ALA A 222 -2.77 -4.41 -21.64
C ALA A 222 -3.20 -5.23 -22.88
N SER A 223 -4.50 -5.45 -23.06
CA SER A 223 -5.05 -6.12 -24.25
C SER A 223 -5.26 -5.20 -25.47
N GLY A 224 -5.19 -3.88 -25.28
CA GLY A 224 -5.49 -2.88 -26.31
C GLY A 224 -6.98 -2.61 -26.51
N GLU A 225 -7.87 -3.20 -25.73
CA GLU A 225 -9.31 -2.87 -25.72
C GLU A 225 -9.50 -1.38 -25.36
N ASN A 226 -8.80 -0.93 -24.34
CA ASN A 226 -8.60 0.49 -24.04
C ASN A 226 -7.12 0.84 -24.24
N THR A 227 -6.80 2.12 -24.42
CA THR A 227 -5.42 2.52 -24.72
C THR A 227 -4.75 3.33 -23.63
N VAL A 228 -5.56 3.95 -22.75
CA VAL A 228 -5.07 4.76 -21.62
C VAL A 228 -5.92 4.56 -20.38
N ALA A 229 -5.29 4.68 -19.22
CA ALA A 229 -5.97 4.81 -17.94
C ALA A 229 -5.41 6.00 -17.15
N ILE A 230 -6.31 6.80 -16.57
CA ILE A 230 -5.94 7.97 -15.78
C ILE A 230 -5.47 7.59 -14.37
N ASP A 231 -5.80 6.39 -13.90
CA ASP A 231 -5.57 5.87 -12.56
C ASP A 231 -5.12 4.41 -12.60
N SER A 232 -3.86 4.14 -12.82
CA SER A 232 -3.35 2.77 -12.75
C SER A 232 -2.66 2.50 -11.42
N ILE A 233 -2.57 1.23 -11.03
CA ILE A 233 -1.80 0.81 -9.86
C ILE A 233 -0.44 0.29 -10.32
N PHE A 234 0.63 1.01 -9.94
CA PHE A 234 2.01 0.73 -10.37
C PHE A 234 2.41 -0.73 -10.19
N ASN A 235 2.17 -1.30 -9.02
CA ASN A 235 2.53 -2.69 -8.71
C ASN A 235 1.62 -3.76 -9.35
N ILE A 236 0.65 -3.35 -10.18
CA ILE A 236 -0.09 -4.21 -11.11
C ILE A 236 0.46 -4.01 -12.54
N THR A 237 0.71 -2.77 -12.96
CA THR A 237 1.24 -2.46 -14.31
C THR A 237 2.64 -3.02 -14.54
N GLU A 238 3.55 -2.85 -13.58
CA GLU A 238 4.95 -3.24 -13.77
C GLU A 238 5.18 -4.76 -13.89
N PRO A 239 4.48 -5.65 -13.16
CA PRO A 239 4.48 -7.07 -13.47
C PRO A 239 4.03 -7.37 -14.92
N MET A 240 2.94 -6.78 -15.39
CA MET A 240 2.46 -6.96 -16.77
C MET A 240 3.51 -6.55 -17.80
N LYS A 241 4.19 -5.41 -17.57
CA LYS A 241 5.30 -4.94 -18.40
C LYS A 241 6.47 -5.94 -18.42
N ARG A 242 6.85 -6.50 -17.26
CA ARG A 242 7.90 -7.54 -17.18
C ARG A 242 7.52 -8.84 -17.86
N GLU A 243 6.23 -9.15 -17.95
CA GLU A 243 5.67 -10.27 -18.70
C GLU A 243 5.58 -10.00 -20.21
N GLY A 244 6.08 -8.85 -20.68
CA GLY A 244 6.09 -8.46 -22.09
C GLY A 244 4.79 -7.86 -22.61
N LYS A 245 3.86 -7.45 -21.73
CA LYS A 245 2.67 -6.72 -22.17
C LYS A 245 3.05 -5.31 -22.61
N PRO A 246 2.41 -4.76 -23.65
CA PRO A 246 2.73 -3.46 -24.21
C PRO A 246 2.18 -2.31 -23.36
N VAL A 247 2.64 -2.19 -22.13
CA VAL A 247 2.15 -1.19 -21.16
C VAL A 247 3.30 -0.39 -20.55
N ALA A 248 3.01 0.85 -20.19
CA ALA A 248 3.92 1.71 -19.45
C ALA A 248 3.17 2.55 -18.42
N SER A 249 3.78 2.69 -17.24
CA SER A 249 3.39 3.66 -16.22
C SER A 249 4.01 5.01 -16.54
N HIS A 250 3.23 6.10 -16.49
CA HIS A 250 3.69 7.46 -16.70
C HIS A 250 3.39 8.34 -15.48
N PHE A 251 4.45 8.85 -14.86
CA PHE A 251 4.37 9.82 -13.76
C PHE A 251 4.28 11.21 -14.38
N SER A 252 3.14 11.85 -14.25
CA SER A 252 2.89 13.16 -14.79
C SER A 252 3.86 14.22 -14.22
N THR A 253 4.30 15.13 -15.08
CA THR A 253 5.05 16.33 -14.66
C THR A 253 4.12 17.51 -14.36
N VAL A 254 2.87 17.44 -14.80
CA VAL A 254 1.83 18.47 -14.67
C VAL A 254 0.91 18.24 -13.51
N ASP A 255 0.42 16.99 -13.33
CA ASP A 255 -0.48 16.60 -12.26
C ASP A 255 0.25 15.80 -11.18
N ALA A 256 -0.19 15.94 -9.94
CA ALA A 256 0.37 15.15 -8.86
C ALA A 256 -0.11 13.69 -8.96
N THR A 257 0.83 12.76 -8.93
CA THR A 257 0.52 11.33 -8.85
C THR A 257 0.09 10.98 -7.42
N PRO A 258 -1.09 10.39 -7.21
CA PRO A 258 -1.52 9.92 -5.91
C PRO A 258 -0.61 8.79 -5.39
N ILE A 259 -0.21 8.88 -4.12
CA ILE A 259 0.52 7.83 -3.41
C ILE A 259 -0.03 7.65 -2.00
N TRP A 260 -0.08 6.41 -1.53
CA TRP A 260 -0.47 6.09 -0.15
C TRP A 260 0.17 4.79 0.32
N PRO A 261 0.27 4.55 1.65
CA PRO A 261 0.74 3.27 2.17
C PRO A 261 -0.36 2.20 2.08
N LEU A 262 -0.04 1.01 1.59
CA LEU A 262 -0.83 -0.17 1.92
C LEU A 262 -0.60 -0.47 3.39
N THR A 263 -1.61 -0.21 4.21
CA THR A 263 -1.47 -0.13 5.66
C THR A 263 -1.73 -1.45 6.34
N GLY A 264 -0.91 -1.78 7.33
CA GLY A 264 -1.08 -2.95 8.18
C GLY A 264 -1.13 -2.61 9.67
N ALA A 265 -1.90 -3.36 10.43
CA ALA A 265 -1.99 -3.27 11.88
C ALA A 265 -2.19 -4.63 12.53
N ILE A 266 -1.69 -4.77 13.76
CA ILE A 266 -1.96 -5.91 14.65
C ILE A 266 -3.13 -5.54 15.55
N PHE A 267 -4.11 -6.42 15.68
CA PHE A 267 -5.20 -6.21 16.64
C PHE A 267 -4.73 -6.46 18.07
N LYS A 268 -5.25 -5.66 19.01
CA LYS A 268 -4.89 -5.76 20.44
C LYS A 268 -5.31 -7.11 21.05
N LYS A 269 -6.44 -7.66 20.57
CA LYS A 269 -6.97 -8.98 20.95
C LYS A 269 -6.62 -10.09 19.95
N ALA A 270 -5.57 -9.90 19.16
CA ALA A 270 -5.12 -10.91 18.19
C ALA A 270 -4.92 -12.27 18.87
N PRO A 271 -5.45 -13.37 18.30
CA PRO A 271 -5.24 -14.72 18.84
C PRO A 271 -3.77 -15.14 18.91
N HIS A 272 -2.95 -14.67 17.96
CA HIS A 272 -1.53 -15.04 17.84
C HIS A 272 -0.63 -13.78 17.80
N PRO A 273 -0.59 -12.99 18.89
CA PRO A 273 0.03 -11.65 18.87
C PRO A 273 1.55 -11.66 18.67
N ASN A 274 2.26 -12.74 19.02
CA ASN A 274 3.70 -12.82 18.83
C ASN A 274 4.07 -13.25 17.41
N ALA A 275 3.30 -14.14 16.78
CA ALA A 275 3.44 -14.48 15.37
C ALA A 275 3.10 -13.25 14.49
N ALA A 276 2.07 -12.48 14.84
CA ALA A 276 1.71 -11.21 14.20
C ALA A 276 2.85 -10.18 14.29
N ARG A 277 3.47 -10.00 15.47
CA ARG A 277 4.64 -9.11 15.64
C ARG A 277 5.83 -9.56 14.79
N LEU A 278 6.09 -10.87 14.71
CA LEU A 278 7.16 -11.41 13.87
C LEU A 278 6.90 -11.10 12.41
N PHE A 279 5.68 -11.32 11.93
CA PHE A 279 5.30 -11.08 10.54
C PHE A 279 5.43 -9.60 10.18
N MET A 280 4.84 -8.71 10.96
CA MET A 280 4.90 -7.27 10.71
C MET A 280 6.34 -6.72 10.79
N ARG A 281 7.17 -7.25 11.70
CA ARG A 281 8.59 -6.93 11.75
C ARG A 281 9.33 -7.44 10.51
N TRP A 282 9.09 -8.70 10.10
CA TRP A 282 9.70 -9.32 8.94
C TRP A 282 9.35 -8.58 7.64
N LEU A 283 8.12 -8.14 7.48
CA LEU A 283 7.72 -7.32 6.33
C LEU A 283 8.52 -6.01 6.21
N LEU A 284 9.01 -5.47 7.32
CA LEU A 284 9.83 -4.25 7.31
C LEU A 284 11.33 -4.52 7.14
N GLU A 285 11.79 -5.76 7.09
CA GLU A 285 13.20 -6.03 6.76
C GLU A 285 13.54 -5.47 5.37
N PRO A 286 14.73 -4.85 5.16
CA PRO A 286 15.09 -4.23 3.88
C PRO A 286 14.94 -5.18 2.69
N GLU A 287 15.28 -6.45 2.87
CA GLU A 287 15.15 -7.49 1.84
C GLU A 287 13.68 -7.69 1.44
N GLN A 288 12.76 -7.67 2.41
CA GLN A 288 11.33 -7.83 2.13
C GLN A 288 10.74 -6.58 1.48
N GLN A 289 11.19 -5.41 1.91
CA GLN A 289 10.79 -4.13 1.33
C GLN A 289 11.29 -3.97 -0.10
N ALA A 290 12.47 -4.48 -0.44
CA ALA A 290 13.01 -4.48 -1.79
C ALA A 290 12.24 -5.41 -2.77
N THR A 291 11.45 -6.36 -2.25
CA THR A 291 10.67 -7.33 -3.06
C THR A 291 9.20 -6.98 -3.21
N THR A 292 8.77 -5.79 -2.79
CA THR A 292 7.35 -5.37 -2.88
C THR A 292 6.87 -5.15 -4.32
N GLY A 293 7.78 -4.95 -5.26
CA GLY A 293 7.46 -4.62 -6.66
C GLY A 293 7.06 -3.15 -6.86
N THR A 294 7.15 -2.36 -5.79
CA THR A 294 6.87 -0.92 -5.75
C THR A 294 7.86 -0.25 -4.78
N TRP A 295 7.68 1.03 -4.44
CA TRP A 295 8.53 1.71 -3.46
C TRP A 295 8.31 1.15 -2.05
N SER A 296 9.41 1.04 -1.34
CA SER A 296 9.40 0.78 0.09
C SER A 296 8.78 1.95 0.86
N VAL A 297 8.13 1.64 1.97
CA VAL A 297 7.75 2.67 2.96
C VAL A 297 8.95 3.21 3.73
N ARG A 298 10.11 2.54 3.64
CA ARG A 298 11.37 2.91 4.30
C ARG A 298 12.19 3.82 3.38
N GLY A 299 12.71 4.90 3.93
CA GLY A 299 13.58 5.83 3.21
C GLY A 299 15.00 5.31 2.92
N ASP A 300 15.42 4.22 3.58
CA ASP A 300 16.73 3.60 3.43
C ASP A 300 16.78 2.42 2.45
N VAL A 301 15.67 2.10 1.78
CA VAL A 301 15.58 1.07 0.74
C VAL A 301 15.53 1.75 -0.64
N PRO A 302 16.36 1.33 -1.61
CA PRO A 302 16.38 1.90 -2.95
C PRO A 302 15.01 1.82 -3.65
N PRO A 303 14.71 2.77 -4.55
CA PRO A 303 13.50 2.70 -5.38
C PRO A 303 13.53 1.49 -6.32
N PRO A 304 12.39 1.11 -6.93
CA PRO A 304 12.33 0.08 -7.96
C PRO A 304 13.29 0.40 -9.11
N ALA A 305 13.89 -0.64 -9.71
CA ALA A 305 14.85 -0.46 -10.79
C ALA A 305 14.27 0.35 -11.97
N GLY A 306 15.01 1.37 -12.41
CA GLY A 306 14.59 2.27 -13.48
C GLY A 306 13.71 3.44 -13.04
N TYR A 307 13.39 3.57 -11.75
CA TYR A 307 12.58 4.65 -11.20
C TYR A 307 13.36 5.50 -10.19
N LYS A 308 12.93 6.75 -10.01
CA LYS A 308 13.47 7.68 -9.00
C LYS A 308 12.85 7.38 -7.63
N ALA A 309 13.39 7.96 -6.55
CA ALA A 309 12.74 7.99 -5.25
C ALA A 309 11.32 8.57 -5.39
N ILE A 310 10.34 8.02 -4.66
CA ILE A 310 8.93 8.35 -4.88
C ILE A 310 8.62 9.84 -4.72
N PHE A 311 9.21 10.49 -3.73
CA PHE A 311 9.06 11.93 -3.48
C PHE A 311 9.88 12.82 -4.44
N SER A 312 10.64 12.24 -5.39
CA SER A 312 11.25 12.98 -6.51
C SER A 312 10.31 13.17 -7.70
N TYR A 313 9.16 12.51 -7.67
CA TYR A 313 8.06 12.80 -8.57
C TYR A 313 7.13 13.86 -7.97
N LYS A 314 6.29 14.45 -8.80
CA LYS A 314 5.20 15.29 -8.31
C LYS A 314 4.10 14.39 -7.75
N VAL A 315 4.03 14.27 -6.44
CA VAL A 315 3.10 13.37 -5.75
C VAL A 315 2.15 14.11 -4.82
N VAL A 316 1.01 13.47 -4.52
CA VAL A 316 0.09 13.85 -3.45
C VAL A 316 -0.12 12.64 -2.53
N ASN A 317 -0.13 12.86 -1.22
CA ASN A 317 -0.20 11.82 -0.19
C ASN A 317 -1.13 12.18 0.99
N ASP A 318 -2.13 13.01 0.75
CA ASP A 318 -3.14 13.42 1.73
C ASP A 318 -4.33 12.42 1.84
N TYR A 319 -4.12 11.18 1.38
CA TYR A 319 -5.17 10.15 1.30
C TYR A 319 -5.85 9.87 2.63
N ARG A 320 -5.10 9.86 3.75
CA ARG A 320 -5.67 9.68 5.08
C ARG A 320 -6.66 10.80 5.43
N ASP A 321 -6.26 12.05 5.20
CA ASP A 321 -7.08 13.21 5.53
C ASP A 321 -8.33 13.28 4.64
N PHE A 322 -8.19 12.87 3.37
CA PHE A 322 -9.30 12.72 2.44
C PHE A 322 -10.31 11.65 2.94
N LEU A 323 -9.83 10.46 3.32
CA LEU A 323 -10.69 9.35 3.72
C LEU A 323 -11.38 9.53 5.08
N THR A 324 -10.86 10.40 5.94
CA THR A 324 -11.47 10.69 7.24
C THR A 324 -12.54 11.80 7.19
N ASN A 325 -12.74 12.43 6.04
CA ASN A 325 -13.78 13.42 5.82
C ASN A 325 -15.07 12.79 5.27
N GLU A 326 -15.84 12.12 6.11
CA GLU A 326 -17.04 11.37 5.71
C GLU A 326 -18.07 12.23 4.96
N THR A 327 -18.30 13.46 5.38
CA THR A 327 -19.27 14.36 4.71
C THR A 327 -18.84 14.62 3.27
N GLN A 328 -17.55 14.92 3.06
CA GLN A 328 -17.01 15.13 1.71
C GLN A 328 -17.10 13.87 0.86
N LEU A 329 -16.79 12.71 1.43
CA LEU A 329 -16.85 11.43 0.70
C LEU A 329 -18.27 11.13 0.21
N ILE A 330 -19.29 11.32 1.07
CA ILE A 330 -20.71 11.09 0.70
C ILE A 330 -21.12 12.02 -0.45
N GLU A 331 -20.79 13.30 -0.35
CA GLU A 331 -21.12 14.29 -1.38
C GLU A 331 -20.42 13.98 -2.72
N LEU A 332 -19.13 13.66 -2.66
CA LEU A 332 -18.36 13.33 -3.86
C LEU A 332 -18.87 12.06 -4.53
N ARG A 333 -19.08 10.97 -3.78
CA ARG A 333 -19.62 9.72 -4.31
C ARG A 333 -20.95 9.96 -5.03
N LYS A 334 -21.89 10.65 -4.36
CA LYS A 334 -23.20 10.99 -4.98
C LYS A 334 -23.04 11.80 -6.25
N ARG A 335 -22.11 12.78 -6.28
CA ARG A 335 -21.89 13.62 -7.45
C ARG A 335 -21.23 12.85 -8.59
N PHE A 336 -20.25 12.01 -8.33
CA PHE A 336 -19.63 11.17 -9.35
C PHE A 336 -20.59 10.09 -9.88
N GLU A 337 -21.40 9.47 -9.02
CA GLU A 337 -22.44 8.52 -9.43
C GLU A 337 -23.45 9.14 -10.41
N HIS A 338 -23.76 10.43 -10.23
CA HIS A 338 -24.60 11.17 -11.22
C HIS A 338 -23.97 11.18 -12.63
N TYR A 339 -22.63 11.24 -12.74
CA TYR A 339 -21.92 11.20 -14.02
C TYR A 339 -21.81 9.78 -14.58
N THR A 340 -21.43 8.83 -13.75
CA THR A 340 -21.04 7.48 -14.19
C THR A 340 -22.20 6.49 -14.21
N GLY A 341 -23.32 6.85 -13.60
CA GLY A 341 -24.41 5.92 -13.29
C GLY A 341 -24.06 4.96 -12.15
N PRO A 342 -25.00 4.10 -11.76
CA PRO A 342 -24.77 3.07 -10.77
C PRO A 342 -23.78 2.03 -11.27
N ILE A 343 -23.07 1.38 -10.34
CA ILE A 343 -22.08 0.36 -10.64
C ILE A 343 -22.73 -0.81 -11.36
N ALA A 344 -22.36 -1.01 -12.63
CA ALA A 344 -22.76 -2.19 -13.37
C ALA A 344 -22.03 -3.43 -12.80
N ASN A 345 -22.75 -4.36 -12.21
CA ASN A 345 -22.22 -5.58 -11.58
C ASN A 345 -21.62 -5.40 -10.16
N ALA A 346 -22.32 -4.72 -9.24
CA ALA A 346 -22.01 -4.75 -7.82
C ALA A 346 -22.13 -6.18 -7.25
N GLY A 347 -21.12 -7.02 -7.47
CA GLY A 347 -21.15 -8.42 -7.02
C GLY A 347 -19.98 -9.24 -7.56
N GLY A 348 -18.91 -9.31 -6.79
CA GLY A 348 -17.96 -10.39 -6.84
C GLY A 348 -16.61 -10.09 -7.45
N VAL A 349 -15.61 -10.28 -6.62
CA VAL A 349 -14.25 -10.59 -7.07
C VAL A 349 -14.32 -11.82 -7.97
N ARG A 350 -14.04 -11.67 -9.27
CA ARG A 350 -13.69 -12.77 -10.17
C ARG A 350 -12.21 -12.86 -10.37
#